data_8af502a0db8578fb6b0169bae28f45e4
#
_entry.id   8af502a0db8578fb6b0169bae28f45e4
#
_cell.length_a   1.000
_cell.length_b   1.000
_cell.length_c   1.000
_cell.angle_alpha   90.00
_cell.angle_beta   90.00
_cell.angle_gamma   90.00
#
_symmetry.space_group_name_H-M   'P 1'
#
loop_
_entity.id
_entity.type
_entity.pdbx_description
1 polymer ?
#
loop_
_entity_poly.entity_id
_entity_poly.type
_entity_poly.pdbx_seq_one_letter_code
_entity_poly.pdbx_strand_id
1 'polypeptide(L)'
;MKKNIDRREFLKKTGEGAAIAGAVAMAGACAPKKTVETVASIATDDGSDPLETGKMELRTNPGNGDKVSLLGYGCMRFTMKKDENGKSIVDQENVNNLIDYALAHGVNYFDTAPVYLQGQSEKAVGIALARHPRNTYYIATKMSNFQSNDRKVAMQLYNDAFKNLQTDYIDYYLLHSLGRGGAQAFKARFEDNGVIDFLLGEREKGKIRQLGLSFHGDKQSFDEMMALHDKYHWDFVQIQMNYFYWKHADGVRNVNAEYLYQELDKRGIPIVIMEPLQGGRLAKPAENVVNMLKERDPQASLASWAFRFVGSYPRVMCVLSGMVYMEHLQDNLRTFMDFKPLSDDEKYFLDTDISDIMANYPTIDCNDCKYCMPCPYGIDIPGIFMHYNNSVNQGNFPRSKEQEEYQKLRKAYLISYDRAIPTLRQASHCVGCKQCIPKCPQSIQIPRQLRRIDDYVEKLKQNTLTSE
;
A
#
# COMPACT_ATOMS: atom_id res chain seq x y z
N MET A 1 3.32 -28.08 46.38
CA MET A 1 2.11 -27.31 46.66
C MET A 1 2.26 -25.92 46.00
N LYS A 2 1.62 -25.71 44.85
CA LYS A 2 1.61 -24.40 44.18
C LYS A 2 0.36 -23.65 44.63
N LYS A 3 0.53 -22.48 45.28
CA LYS A 3 -0.57 -21.60 45.66
C LYS A 3 -1.10 -20.87 44.42
N ASN A 4 -2.36 -21.08 44.10
CA ASN A 4 -3.12 -20.28 43.14
C ASN A 4 -3.35 -18.88 43.74
N ILE A 5 -2.95 -17.86 42.99
CA ILE A 5 -3.23 -16.46 43.35
C ILE A 5 -4.61 -16.12 42.75
N ASP A 6 -5.51 -15.66 43.60
CA ASP A 6 -6.88 -15.27 43.28
C ASP A 6 -6.90 -13.95 42.50
N ARG A 7 -7.79 -13.88 41.51
CA ARG A 7 -7.99 -12.74 40.58
C ARG A 7 -8.28 -11.42 41.31
N ARG A 8 -8.78 -11.47 42.54
CA ARG A 8 -9.03 -10.29 43.41
C ARG A 8 -7.76 -9.71 44.03
N GLU A 9 -6.75 -10.54 44.31
CA GLU A 9 -5.47 -10.09 44.85
C GLU A 9 -4.57 -9.43 43.78
N PHE A 10 -4.70 -9.84 42.53
CA PHE A 10 -3.99 -9.23 41.41
C PHE A 10 -4.48 -7.78 41.15
N LEU A 11 -5.79 -7.53 41.24
CA LEU A 11 -6.39 -6.19 41.03
C LEU A 11 -6.14 -5.20 42.13
N LYS A 12 -5.81 -5.64 43.36
CA LYS A 12 -5.46 -4.75 44.48
C LYS A 12 -4.02 -4.23 44.42
N LYS A 13 -3.12 -4.91 43.74
CA LYS A 13 -1.69 -4.50 43.61
C LYS A 13 -1.41 -3.53 42.47
N THR A 14 -2.36 -3.26 41.59
CA THR A 14 -2.25 -2.31 40.49
C THR A 14 -2.94 -0.97 40.74
N GLY A 15 -3.47 -0.73 41.94
CA GLY A 15 -4.30 0.43 42.27
C GLY A 15 -3.68 1.50 43.17
N GLU A 16 -2.40 1.41 43.51
CA GLU A 16 -1.78 2.42 44.39
C GLU A 16 -0.61 3.11 43.71
N GLY A 17 -0.88 4.21 43.04
CA GLY A 17 0.18 5.06 42.50
C GLY A 17 -0.28 6.12 41.52
N ALA A 18 -1.13 7.06 41.93
CA ALA A 18 -1.14 8.42 41.37
C ALA A 18 -2.20 9.30 42.05
N ALA A 19 -1.76 10.07 43.02
CA ALA A 19 -2.45 11.29 43.42
C ALA A 19 -1.43 12.30 43.94
N ILE A 20 -1.09 13.29 43.14
CA ILE A 20 -0.64 14.59 43.67
C ILE A 20 -1.34 15.67 42.84
N ALA A 21 -2.21 16.41 43.55
CA ALA A 21 -2.85 17.63 43.08
C ALA A 21 -1.94 18.83 43.32
N GLY A 22 -2.10 19.88 42.52
CA GLY A 22 -1.43 21.13 42.83
C GLY A 22 -1.75 22.31 41.94
N ALA A 23 -2.76 23.04 42.31
CA ALA A 23 -2.89 24.52 42.35
C ALA A 23 -2.73 25.36 41.06
N VAL A 24 -3.82 26.03 40.78
CA VAL A 24 -4.07 27.14 39.86
C VAL A 24 -3.31 28.40 40.28
N ALA A 25 -2.74 29.12 39.30
CA ALA A 25 -2.59 30.57 39.37
C ALA A 25 -2.77 31.18 37.98
N MET A 26 -3.82 32.01 37.84
CA MET A 26 -4.02 32.87 36.64
C MET A 26 -3.08 34.09 36.69
N ALA A 27 -2.43 34.40 35.59
CA ALA A 27 -2.08 35.77 35.25
C ALA A 27 -1.90 35.86 33.74
N GLY A 28 -2.55 36.84 33.13
CA GLY A 28 -2.69 36.99 31.69
C GLY A 28 -1.51 37.65 30.98
N ALA A 29 -1.66 37.63 29.67
CA ALA A 29 -1.11 38.49 28.66
C ALA A 29 0.19 38.06 27.92
N CYS A 30 0.08 38.18 26.61
CA CYS A 30 1.11 38.10 25.56
C CYS A 30 1.53 36.69 25.09
N ALA A 31 1.00 36.34 23.94
CA ALA A 31 1.39 35.14 23.21
C ALA A 31 2.84 35.23 22.70
N PRO A 32 3.72 34.32 23.09
CA PRO A 32 4.93 34.07 22.34
C PRO A 32 4.63 33.07 21.24
N LYS A 33 5.20 33.28 20.05
CA LYS A 33 5.31 32.30 18.97
C LYS A 33 5.77 30.97 19.57
N LYS A 34 4.91 29.94 19.54
CA LYS A 34 5.31 28.60 19.92
C LYS A 34 6.39 28.14 18.94
N THR A 35 7.62 28.12 19.39
CA THR A 35 8.65 27.23 18.85
C THR A 35 8.08 25.82 18.89
N VAL A 36 8.09 25.15 17.75
CA VAL A 36 7.72 23.74 17.65
C VAL A 36 8.63 22.98 18.61
N GLU A 37 8.08 22.52 19.72
CA GLU A 37 8.75 21.53 20.55
C GLU A 37 9.02 20.32 19.66
N THR A 38 10.27 19.90 19.63
CA THR A 38 10.76 18.71 18.95
C THR A 38 9.81 17.55 19.29
N VAL A 39 9.25 16.93 18.27
CA VAL A 39 8.37 15.75 18.42
C VAL A 39 9.10 14.76 19.30
N ALA A 40 8.53 14.46 20.46
CA ALA A 40 9.07 13.45 21.36
C ALA A 40 9.12 12.14 20.56
N SER A 41 10.31 11.55 20.44
CA SER A 41 10.48 10.21 19.89
C SER A 41 9.53 9.26 20.62
N ILE A 42 8.85 8.38 19.88
CA ILE A 42 8.11 7.28 20.51
C ILE A 42 9.19 6.33 21.01
N ALA A 43 9.62 6.56 22.25
CA ALA A 43 10.65 5.78 22.89
C ALA A 43 10.13 4.36 23.21
N THR A 44 11.04 3.42 23.24
CA THR A 44 10.82 2.09 23.87
C THR A 44 10.52 2.27 25.34
N ASP A 45 10.07 1.23 26.06
CA ASP A 45 9.80 1.26 27.51
C ASP A 45 11.00 1.75 28.35
N ASP A 46 12.23 1.72 27.80
CA ASP A 46 13.45 2.25 28.39
C ASP A 46 13.78 3.70 27.97
N GLY A 47 12.94 4.33 27.17
CA GLY A 47 13.08 5.72 26.71
C GLY A 47 14.04 5.90 25.52
N SER A 48 14.58 4.83 24.92
CA SER A 48 15.42 4.90 23.71
C SER A 48 14.59 4.90 22.43
N ASP A 49 15.04 5.60 21.38
CA ASP A 49 14.52 5.40 20.04
C ASP A 49 15.06 4.04 19.52
N PRO A 50 14.19 3.11 19.09
CA PRO A 50 14.63 1.81 18.62
C PRO A 50 15.41 1.86 17.29
N LEU A 51 15.53 3.03 16.65
CA LEU A 51 16.34 3.25 15.47
C LEU A 51 17.65 3.93 15.83
N GLU A 52 18.76 3.33 15.46
CA GLU A 52 20.03 4.05 15.38
C GLU A 52 19.91 5.13 14.29
N THR A 53 20.61 6.27 14.50
CA THR A 53 20.54 7.43 13.60
C THR A 53 21.28 7.17 12.29
N GLY A 54 20.68 6.42 11.39
CA GLY A 54 21.12 6.29 10.01
C GLY A 54 20.64 7.48 9.16
N LYS A 55 21.16 7.60 7.95
CA LYS A 55 20.77 8.65 7.01
C LYS A 55 19.83 8.11 5.94
N MET A 56 18.66 8.70 5.82
CA MET A 56 17.72 8.37 4.75
C MET A 56 18.36 8.53 3.37
N GLU A 57 18.26 7.50 2.54
CA GLU A 57 18.68 7.57 1.14
C GLU A 57 17.78 8.53 0.36
N LEU A 58 18.41 9.52 -0.30
CA LEU A 58 17.71 10.51 -1.12
C LEU A 58 18.05 10.31 -2.59
N ARG A 59 17.05 10.38 -3.46
CA ARG A 59 17.22 10.39 -4.91
C ARG A 59 16.91 11.78 -5.47
N THR A 60 17.73 12.21 -6.42
CA THR A 60 17.50 13.50 -7.08
C THR A 60 16.55 13.28 -8.25
N ASN A 61 15.42 14.02 -8.26
CA ASN A 61 14.58 14.11 -9.45
C ASN A 61 15.35 14.92 -10.52
N PRO A 62 15.69 14.30 -11.68
CA PRO A 62 16.48 14.99 -12.71
C PRO A 62 15.72 16.13 -13.37
N GLY A 63 14.38 16.15 -13.32
CA GLY A 63 13.54 17.15 -13.96
C GLY A 63 13.52 18.49 -13.21
N ASN A 64 13.63 18.48 -11.87
CA ASN A 64 13.49 19.70 -11.06
C ASN A 64 14.49 19.83 -9.91
N GLY A 65 15.35 18.84 -9.70
CA GLY A 65 16.37 18.84 -8.64
C GLY A 65 15.88 18.48 -7.23
N ASP A 66 14.60 18.12 -7.06
CA ASP A 66 14.04 17.70 -5.77
C ASP A 66 14.82 16.53 -5.18
N LYS A 67 15.10 16.61 -3.88
CA LYS A 67 15.73 15.54 -3.10
C LYS A 67 14.63 14.70 -2.44
N VAL A 68 14.22 13.64 -3.12
CA VAL A 68 13.12 12.77 -2.69
C VAL A 68 13.66 11.58 -1.89
N SER A 69 13.07 11.28 -0.74
CA SER A 69 13.44 10.09 0.03
C SER A 69 13.11 8.83 -0.77
N LEU A 70 14.06 7.87 -0.81
CA LEU A 70 13.85 6.61 -1.52
C LEU A 70 12.67 5.83 -0.92
N LEU A 71 12.44 5.92 0.40
CA LEU A 71 11.19 5.49 1.04
C LEU A 71 10.14 6.60 0.95
N GLY A 72 9.01 6.30 0.29
CA GLY A 72 7.83 7.15 0.28
C GLY A 72 6.71 6.56 1.14
N TYR A 73 5.90 7.43 1.72
CA TYR A 73 4.74 7.02 2.51
C TYR A 73 3.50 6.86 1.61
N GLY A 74 3.06 5.61 1.38
CA GLY A 74 1.82 5.29 0.67
C GLY A 74 0.60 5.43 1.59
N CYS A 75 -0.22 6.45 1.39
CA CYS A 75 -1.33 6.80 2.27
C CYS A 75 -2.67 6.10 1.92
N MET A 76 -2.61 5.00 1.19
CA MET A 76 -3.79 4.21 0.84
C MET A 76 -4.33 3.38 2.02
N ARG A 77 -3.52 3.15 3.06
CA ARG A 77 -3.83 2.28 4.19
C ARG A 77 -3.50 2.98 5.50
N PHE A 78 -4.54 3.36 6.25
CA PHE A 78 -4.42 3.82 7.62
C PHE A 78 -5.30 2.97 8.52
N THR A 79 -5.03 3.00 9.82
CA THR A 79 -5.91 2.40 10.82
C THR A 79 -7.24 3.12 10.84
N MET A 80 -8.30 2.35 11.05
CA MET A 80 -9.67 2.86 11.11
C MET A 80 -10.25 2.62 12.48
N LYS A 81 -11.03 3.59 12.99
CA LYS A 81 -11.82 3.44 14.21
C LYS A 81 -13.29 3.73 13.96
N LYS A 82 -14.14 3.43 14.92
CA LYS A 82 -15.56 3.79 14.87
C LYS A 82 -15.77 5.14 15.55
N ASP A 83 -16.53 6.02 14.90
CA ASP A 83 -17.03 7.24 15.54
C ASP A 83 -18.24 6.93 16.46
N GLU A 84 -18.79 7.97 17.09
CA GLU A 84 -19.92 7.88 18.01
C GLU A 84 -21.19 7.28 17.35
N ASN A 85 -21.31 7.38 16.03
CA ASN A 85 -22.41 6.85 15.23
C ASN A 85 -22.10 5.46 14.65
N GLY A 86 -20.98 4.83 15.00
CA GLY A 86 -20.54 3.55 14.50
C GLY A 86 -19.99 3.59 13.06
N LYS A 87 -19.80 4.78 12.46
CA LYS A 87 -19.19 4.94 11.15
C LYS A 87 -17.68 4.70 11.21
N SER A 88 -17.13 4.05 10.20
CA SER A 88 -15.70 3.84 10.08
C SER A 88 -15.00 5.13 9.63
N ILE A 89 -14.12 5.64 10.45
CA ILE A 89 -13.30 6.84 10.20
C ILE A 89 -11.83 6.51 10.38
N VAL A 90 -10.97 7.30 9.72
CA VAL A 90 -9.51 7.19 9.90
C VAL A 90 -9.15 7.54 11.33
N ASP A 91 -8.25 6.76 11.93
CA ASP A 91 -7.65 7.09 13.22
C ASP A 91 -6.59 8.18 13.04
N GLN A 92 -7.04 9.44 13.12
CA GLN A 92 -6.20 10.60 12.86
C GLN A 92 -5.02 10.72 13.83
N GLU A 93 -5.17 10.29 15.08
CA GLU A 93 -4.09 10.34 16.05
C GLU A 93 -2.95 9.39 15.64
N ASN A 94 -3.30 8.16 15.27
CA ASN A 94 -2.30 7.21 14.75
C ASN A 94 -1.63 7.71 13.45
N VAL A 95 -2.39 8.32 12.54
CA VAL A 95 -1.84 8.92 11.31
C VAL A 95 -0.86 10.04 11.63
N ASN A 96 -1.20 10.91 12.58
CA ASN A 96 -0.32 12.00 13.01
C ASN A 96 1.01 11.45 13.56
N ASN A 97 0.94 10.46 14.46
CA ASN A 97 2.12 9.86 15.09
C ASN A 97 3.03 9.20 14.04
N LEU A 98 2.45 8.45 13.10
CA LEU A 98 3.22 7.79 12.04
C LEU A 98 3.87 8.78 11.07
N ILE A 99 3.16 9.84 10.67
CA ILE A 99 3.70 10.87 9.76
C ILE A 99 4.77 11.70 10.47
N ASP A 100 4.57 12.09 11.72
CA ASP A 100 5.57 12.80 12.52
C ASP A 100 6.87 12.00 12.63
N TYR A 101 6.76 10.71 12.96
CA TYR A 101 7.91 9.82 13.07
C TYR A 101 8.61 9.63 11.72
N ALA A 102 7.85 9.46 10.64
CA ALA A 102 8.39 9.33 9.29
C ALA A 102 9.19 10.56 8.86
N LEU A 103 8.64 11.76 9.07
CA LEU A 103 9.31 13.04 8.77
C LEU A 103 10.57 13.24 9.62
N ALA A 104 10.51 12.91 10.91
CA ALA A 104 11.67 13.01 11.80
C ALA A 104 12.84 12.13 11.37
N HIS A 105 12.55 11.01 10.65
CA HIS A 105 13.55 10.07 10.12
C HIS A 105 13.82 10.25 8.62
N GLY A 106 13.45 11.41 8.05
CA GLY A 106 13.83 11.81 6.70
C GLY A 106 12.95 11.31 5.56
N VAL A 107 11.81 10.66 5.84
CA VAL A 107 10.81 10.40 4.81
C VAL A 107 10.14 11.71 4.44
N ASN A 108 10.19 12.07 3.16
CA ASN A 108 9.67 13.36 2.69
C ASN A 108 8.69 13.29 1.52
N TYR A 109 8.29 12.11 1.06
CA TYR A 109 7.33 11.92 -0.03
C TYR A 109 6.08 11.19 0.47
N PHE A 110 4.91 11.82 0.32
CA PHE A 110 3.61 11.32 0.81
C PHE A 110 2.63 11.18 -0.36
N ASP A 111 2.25 9.95 -0.69
CA ASP A 111 1.38 9.62 -1.82
C ASP A 111 -0.04 9.29 -1.37
N THR A 112 -1.02 10.05 -1.84
CA THR A 112 -2.44 9.85 -1.57
C THR A 112 -3.30 9.88 -2.84
N ALA A 113 -4.61 9.81 -2.70
CA ALA A 113 -5.59 9.98 -3.77
C ALA A 113 -7.00 10.25 -3.20
N PRO A 114 -7.89 10.94 -3.93
CA PRO A 114 -9.25 11.23 -3.47
C PRO A 114 -10.11 9.99 -3.24
N VAL A 115 -9.76 8.83 -3.85
CA VAL A 115 -10.50 7.57 -3.68
C VAL A 115 -10.01 6.69 -2.54
N TYR A 116 -8.86 7.01 -1.94
CA TYR A 116 -8.28 6.19 -0.88
C TYR A 116 -9.11 6.29 0.41
N LEU A 117 -9.29 5.16 1.09
CA LEU A 117 -10.05 5.07 2.33
C LEU A 117 -11.47 5.69 2.22
N GLN A 118 -12.13 5.47 1.08
CA GLN A 118 -13.46 6.02 0.78
C GLN A 118 -13.50 7.56 0.86
N GLY A 119 -12.43 8.21 0.38
CA GLY A 119 -12.31 9.67 0.32
C GLY A 119 -11.74 10.33 1.59
N GLN A 120 -11.28 9.56 2.58
CA GLN A 120 -10.79 10.11 3.84
C GLN A 120 -9.27 10.37 3.84
N SER A 121 -8.50 9.76 2.91
CA SER A 121 -7.04 9.79 2.95
C SER A 121 -6.45 11.19 2.76
N GLU A 122 -6.86 11.94 1.74
CA GLU A 122 -6.33 13.29 1.50
C GLU A 122 -6.53 14.20 2.72
N LYS A 123 -7.71 14.16 3.34
CA LYS A 123 -8.00 14.94 4.53
C LYS A 123 -7.12 14.54 5.72
N ALA A 124 -6.94 13.23 5.94
CA ALA A 124 -6.11 12.75 7.04
C ALA A 124 -4.64 13.15 6.85
N VAL A 125 -4.13 13.03 5.62
CA VAL A 125 -2.78 13.46 5.24
C VAL A 125 -2.61 14.98 5.40
N GLY A 126 -3.58 15.77 4.91
CA GLY A 126 -3.56 17.22 5.02
C GLY A 126 -3.51 17.69 6.48
N ILE A 127 -4.32 17.10 7.37
CA ILE A 127 -4.31 17.40 8.82
C ILE A 127 -2.94 17.09 9.43
N ALA A 128 -2.36 15.94 9.10
CA ALA A 128 -1.07 15.53 9.66
C ALA A 128 0.08 16.41 9.14
N LEU A 129 0.17 16.63 7.83
CA LEU A 129 1.25 17.37 7.20
C LEU A 129 1.19 18.89 7.47
N ALA A 130 0.01 19.49 7.63
CA ALA A 130 -0.14 20.91 7.97
C ALA A 130 0.49 21.31 9.31
N ARG A 131 0.86 20.35 10.14
CA ARG A 131 1.58 20.54 11.42
C ARG A 131 3.07 20.80 11.22
N HIS A 132 3.59 20.59 10.00
CA HIS A 132 5.02 20.69 9.64
C HIS A 132 5.25 21.80 8.60
N PRO A 133 6.47 22.36 8.51
CA PRO A 133 6.78 23.35 7.48
C PRO A 133 6.60 22.77 6.07
N ARG A 134 5.83 23.43 5.23
CA ARG A 134 5.42 22.94 3.88
C ARG A 134 6.59 22.58 2.96
N ASN A 135 7.73 23.22 3.13
CA ASN A 135 8.94 23.01 2.33
C ASN A 135 9.80 21.81 2.79
N THR A 136 9.37 21.06 3.79
CA THR A 136 10.11 19.90 4.30
C THR A 136 9.62 18.58 3.70
N TYR A 137 8.55 18.58 2.90
CA TYR A 137 7.95 17.38 2.33
C TYR A 137 7.33 17.65 0.96
N TYR A 138 7.13 16.58 0.22
CA TYR A 138 6.46 16.53 -1.06
C TYR A 138 5.11 15.80 -0.93
N ILE A 139 4.06 16.39 -1.54
CA ILE A 139 2.72 15.79 -1.61
C ILE A 139 2.49 15.27 -3.03
N ALA A 140 2.09 14.00 -3.12
CA ALA A 140 1.58 13.41 -4.35
C ALA A 140 0.08 13.08 -4.20
N THR A 141 -0.76 13.53 -5.14
CA THR A 141 -2.16 13.10 -5.26
C THR A 141 -2.58 12.94 -6.72
N LYS A 142 -3.84 12.54 -6.97
CA LYS A 142 -4.21 11.97 -8.26
C LYS A 142 -5.57 12.45 -8.76
N MET A 143 -5.69 12.67 -10.08
CA MET A 143 -6.97 12.85 -10.77
C MET A 143 -7.69 11.50 -10.93
N SER A 144 -8.63 11.20 -10.05
CA SER A 144 -9.30 9.89 -9.94
C SER A 144 -10.71 9.86 -10.57
N ASN A 145 -10.89 10.49 -11.71
CA ASN A 145 -12.18 10.61 -12.43
C ASN A 145 -12.58 9.33 -13.19
N PHE A 146 -12.47 8.15 -12.55
CA PHE A 146 -12.69 6.84 -13.22
C PHE A 146 -14.11 6.60 -13.72
N GLN A 147 -15.09 7.23 -13.09
CA GLN A 147 -16.51 6.94 -13.32
C GLN A 147 -17.19 8.02 -14.16
N SER A 148 -16.47 9.08 -14.55
CA SER A 148 -17.04 10.20 -15.26
C SER A 148 -16.02 10.89 -16.15
N ASN A 149 -16.42 11.16 -17.39
CA ASN A 149 -15.69 12.01 -18.33
C ASN A 149 -16.14 13.48 -18.24
N ASP A 150 -17.03 13.82 -17.31
CA ASP A 150 -17.48 15.20 -17.10
C ASP A 150 -16.36 16.04 -16.49
N ARG A 151 -16.02 17.13 -17.19
CA ARG A 151 -15.04 18.12 -16.73
C ARG A 151 -15.38 18.68 -15.34
N LYS A 152 -16.66 18.88 -15.02
CA LYS A 152 -17.08 19.40 -13.72
C LYS A 152 -16.67 18.49 -12.58
N VAL A 153 -16.79 17.17 -12.77
CA VAL A 153 -16.36 16.17 -11.79
C VAL A 153 -14.84 16.22 -11.60
N ALA A 154 -14.07 16.31 -12.68
CA ALA A 154 -12.62 16.44 -12.60
C ALA A 154 -12.20 17.73 -11.89
N MET A 155 -12.82 18.87 -12.19
CA MET A 155 -12.52 20.13 -11.52
C MET A 155 -12.89 20.11 -10.03
N GLN A 156 -13.99 19.44 -9.66
CA GLN A 156 -14.35 19.25 -8.26
C GLN A 156 -13.28 18.43 -7.51
N LEU A 157 -12.84 17.31 -8.09
CA LEU A 157 -11.77 16.50 -7.51
C LEU A 157 -10.46 17.29 -7.35
N TYR A 158 -10.11 18.08 -8.36
CA TYR A 158 -8.94 18.96 -8.33
C TYR A 158 -9.00 19.96 -7.17
N ASN A 159 -10.10 20.71 -7.07
CA ASN A 159 -10.29 21.72 -6.03
C ASN A 159 -10.36 21.12 -4.62
N ASP A 160 -11.04 19.97 -4.48
CA ASP A 160 -11.16 19.27 -3.21
C ASP A 160 -9.80 18.75 -2.72
N ALA A 161 -8.88 18.34 -3.63
CA ALA A 161 -7.54 17.93 -3.26
C ALA A 161 -6.77 19.04 -2.51
N PHE A 162 -6.77 20.27 -3.01
CA PHE A 162 -6.13 21.41 -2.33
C PHE A 162 -6.75 21.70 -0.97
N LYS A 163 -8.09 21.68 -0.90
CA LYS A 163 -8.84 21.88 0.35
C LYS A 163 -8.53 20.78 1.37
N ASN A 164 -8.57 19.52 0.95
CA ASN A 164 -8.34 18.38 1.83
C ASN A 164 -6.90 18.32 2.32
N LEU A 165 -5.94 18.57 1.43
CA LEU A 165 -4.51 18.56 1.72
C LEU A 165 -4.01 19.84 2.41
N GLN A 166 -4.85 20.88 2.53
CA GLN A 166 -4.54 22.16 3.18
C GLN A 166 -3.28 22.83 2.61
N THR A 167 -3.16 22.87 1.29
CA THR A 167 -1.97 23.36 0.59
C THR A 167 -2.31 24.25 -0.60
N ASP A 168 -1.43 25.18 -0.94
CA ASP A 168 -1.57 26.08 -2.08
C ASP A 168 -0.95 25.53 -3.38
N TYR A 169 -0.14 24.47 -3.28
CA TYR A 169 0.49 23.79 -4.41
C TYR A 169 0.68 22.29 -4.12
N ILE A 170 0.67 21.48 -5.18
CA ILE A 170 0.93 20.04 -5.11
C ILE A 170 2.22 19.75 -5.86
N ASP A 171 3.14 19.00 -5.23
CA ASP A 171 4.45 18.73 -5.81
C ASP A 171 4.38 17.74 -6.96
N TYR A 172 3.62 16.63 -6.78
CA TYR A 172 3.49 15.53 -7.75
C TYR A 172 2.03 15.23 -7.99
N TYR A 173 1.50 15.55 -9.17
CA TYR A 173 0.11 15.29 -9.53
C TYR A 173 0.01 14.22 -10.59
N LEU A 174 -0.82 13.19 -10.39
CA LEU A 174 -0.90 12.04 -11.28
C LEU A 174 -2.24 11.94 -11.98
N LEU A 175 -2.24 11.56 -13.26
CA LEU A 175 -3.40 11.00 -13.93
C LEU A 175 -3.56 9.56 -13.42
N HIS A 176 -4.64 9.29 -12.68
CA HIS A 176 -4.80 8.06 -11.90
C HIS A 176 -5.21 6.86 -12.75
N SER A 177 -4.43 5.76 -12.64
CA SER A 177 -4.74 4.44 -13.23
C SER A 177 -5.00 4.51 -14.73
N LEU A 178 -4.02 5.01 -15.47
CA LEU A 178 -4.01 4.91 -16.93
C LEU A 178 -3.67 3.49 -17.40
N GLY A 179 -3.99 3.20 -18.66
CA GLY A 179 -3.77 1.90 -19.31
C GLY A 179 -5.05 1.08 -19.46
N ARG A 180 -6.04 1.23 -18.60
CA ARG A 180 -7.33 0.58 -18.80
C ARG A 180 -8.13 1.28 -19.86
N GLY A 181 -8.41 0.56 -20.97
CA GLY A 181 -9.05 1.10 -22.17
C GLY A 181 -8.12 1.94 -23.05
N GLY A 182 -6.80 1.91 -22.80
CA GLY A 182 -5.76 2.47 -23.66
C GLY A 182 -5.93 3.95 -23.97
N ALA A 183 -5.43 4.37 -25.12
CA ALA A 183 -5.49 5.75 -25.59
C ALA A 183 -6.93 6.26 -25.75
N GLN A 184 -7.91 5.41 -26.07
CA GLN A 184 -9.30 5.83 -26.18
C GLN A 184 -9.88 6.30 -24.84
N ALA A 185 -9.58 5.56 -23.76
CA ALA A 185 -10.02 5.94 -22.40
C ALA A 185 -9.29 7.21 -21.92
N PHE A 186 -8.01 7.35 -22.24
CA PHE A 186 -7.25 8.58 -21.97
C PHE A 186 -7.89 9.77 -22.68
N LYS A 187 -8.16 9.64 -23.98
CA LYS A 187 -8.79 10.69 -24.79
C LYS A 187 -10.11 11.15 -24.17
N ALA A 188 -11.01 10.21 -23.86
CA ALA A 188 -12.31 10.54 -23.29
C ALA A 188 -12.23 11.18 -21.89
N ARG A 189 -11.29 10.73 -21.04
CA ARG A 189 -11.16 11.22 -19.66
C ARG A 189 -10.44 12.57 -19.55
N PHE A 190 -9.55 12.91 -20.51
CA PHE A 190 -8.63 14.02 -20.32
C PHE A 190 -8.52 14.96 -21.52
N GLU A 191 -8.54 14.45 -22.78
CA GLU A 191 -8.40 15.30 -23.98
C GLU A 191 -9.73 15.94 -24.39
N ASP A 192 -10.76 15.11 -24.67
CA ASP A 192 -12.04 15.59 -25.25
C ASP A 192 -12.77 16.58 -24.33
N ASN A 193 -12.51 16.52 -23.04
CA ASN A 193 -13.11 17.42 -22.04
C ASN A 193 -12.16 18.55 -21.59
N GLY A 194 -10.95 18.65 -22.17
CA GLY A 194 -9.96 19.69 -21.89
C GLY A 194 -9.37 19.63 -20.46
N VAL A 195 -9.45 18.51 -19.78
CA VAL A 195 -8.85 18.34 -18.44
C VAL A 195 -7.34 18.34 -18.50
N ILE A 196 -6.75 17.71 -19.53
CA ILE A 196 -5.28 17.68 -19.67
C ILE A 196 -4.72 19.08 -19.92
N ASP A 197 -5.35 19.89 -20.79
CA ASP A 197 -4.91 21.27 -21.05
C ASP A 197 -5.00 22.14 -19.79
N PHE A 198 -6.05 21.94 -18.99
CA PHE A 198 -6.18 22.61 -17.70
C PHE A 198 -5.02 22.22 -16.76
N LEU A 199 -4.70 20.94 -16.62
CA LEU A 199 -3.63 20.47 -15.73
C LEU A 199 -2.24 20.95 -16.19
N LEU A 200 -2.00 21.01 -17.50
CA LEU A 200 -0.80 21.60 -18.07
C LEU A 200 -0.69 23.10 -17.72
N GLY A 201 -1.78 23.86 -17.86
CA GLY A 201 -1.83 25.25 -17.46
C GLY A 201 -1.63 25.45 -15.94
N GLU A 202 -2.09 24.53 -15.10
CA GLU A 202 -1.82 24.57 -13.65
C GLU A 202 -0.36 24.21 -13.32
N ARG A 203 0.28 23.37 -14.12
CA ARG A 203 1.72 23.13 -14.04
C ARG A 203 2.53 24.38 -14.39
N GLU A 204 2.19 25.07 -15.46
CA GLU A 204 2.85 26.35 -15.84
C GLU A 204 2.70 27.44 -14.76
N LYS A 205 1.57 27.47 -14.05
CA LYS A 205 1.33 28.39 -12.93
C LYS A 205 2.00 27.96 -11.62
N GLY A 206 2.63 26.78 -11.58
CA GLY A 206 3.26 26.22 -10.38
C GLY A 206 2.28 25.72 -9.32
N LYS A 207 0.98 25.60 -9.65
CA LYS A 207 0.00 24.96 -8.77
C LYS A 207 0.20 23.44 -8.69
N ILE A 208 0.62 22.86 -9.79
CA ILE A 208 1.19 21.52 -9.88
C ILE A 208 2.66 21.67 -10.27
N ARG A 209 3.59 21.11 -9.53
CA ARG A 209 5.02 21.21 -9.86
C ARG A 209 5.47 20.17 -10.87
N GLN A 210 4.95 18.93 -10.72
CA GLN A 210 5.27 17.80 -11.58
C GLN A 210 3.97 17.09 -11.97
N LEU A 211 3.77 16.85 -13.26
CA LEU A 211 2.60 16.13 -13.79
C LEU A 211 3.03 14.77 -14.34
N GLY A 212 2.50 13.71 -13.76
CA GLY A 212 2.80 12.34 -14.14
C GLY A 212 1.54 11.48 -14.27
N LEU A 213 1.75 10.18 -14.30
CA LEU A 213 0.66 9.21 -14.35
C LEU A 213 0.95 7.98 -13.49
N SER A 214 -0.09 7.29 -13.03
CA SER A 214 0.03 5.93 -12.52
C SER A 214 -0.54 4.96 -13.56
N PHE A 215 0.21 3.89 -13.82
CA PHE A 215 -0.12 2.94 -14.88
C PHE A 215 -0.64 1.62 -14.31
N HIS A 216 -1.74 1.12 -14.91
CA HIS A 216 -2.30 -0.20 -14.72
C HIS A 216 -2.90 -0.68 -16.05
N GLY A 217 -2.23 -1.57 -16.75
CA GLY A 217 -2.69 -2.03 -18.06
C GLY A 217 -1.77 -3.06 -18.67
N ASP A 218 -2.08 -3.44 -19.90
CA ASP A 218 -1.24 -4.32 -20.71
C ASP A 218 -0.13 -3.55 -21.47
N LYS A 219 0.73 -4.30 -22.13
CA LYS A 219 1.86 -3.76 -22.88
C LYS A 219 1.45 -2.72 -23.94
N GLN A 220 0.40 -3.02 -24.73
CA GLN A 220 -0.08 -2.10 -25.76
C GLN A 220 -0.50 -0.77 -25.16
N SER A 221 -1.30 -0.80 -24.10
CA SER A 221 -1.75 0.40 -23.42
C SER A 221 -0.60 1.21 -22.79
N PHE A 222 0.47 0.53 -22.35
CA PHE A 222 1.67 1.22 -21.86
C PHE A 222 2.39 1.95 -22.98
N ASP A 223 2.60 1.28 -24.11
CA ASP A 223 3.24 1.87 -25.29
C ASP A 223 2.46 3.08 -25.82
N GLU A 224 1.12 3.01 -25.81
CA GLU A 224 0.25 4.14 -26.14
C GLU A 224 0.44 5.32 -25.18
N MET A 225 0.54 5.08 -23.86
CA MET A 225 0.80 6.14 -22.87
C MET A 225 2.21 6.72 -23.01
N MET A 226 3.19 5.91 -23.39
CA MET A 226 4.56 6.39 -23.64
C MET A 226 4.64 7.20 -24.94
N ALA A 227 3.88 6.88 -25.97
CA ALA A 227 3.77 7.69 -27.17
C ALA A 227 3.20 9.10 -26.90
N LEU A 228 2.37 9.25 -25.86
CA LEU A 228 1.86 10.56 -25.44
C LEU A 228 2.90 11.40 -24.68
N HIS A 229 4.04 10.81 -24.30
CA HIS A 229 5.10 11.54 -23.61
C HIS A 229 5.69 12.67 -24.46
N ASP A 230 5.84 12.47 -25.77
CA ASP A 230 6.34 13.50 -26.69
C ASP A 230 5.44 14.74 -26.72
N LYS A 231 4.14 14.57 -26.45
CA LYS A 231 3.15 15.64 -26.46
C LYS A 231 2.98 16.31 -25.09
N TYR A 232 2.95 15.52 -24.00
CA TYR A 232 2.57 16.00 -22.67
C TYR A 232 3.74 16.13 -21.70
N HIS A 233 4.87 15.53 -22.01
CA HIS A 233 6.11 15.57 -21.21
C HIS A 233 5.84 15.12 -19.76
N TRP A 234 5.55 13.79 -19.59
CA TRP A 234 5.38 13.24 -18.23
C TRP A 234 6.65 13.44 -17.42
N ASP A 235 6.54 14.14 -16.29
CA ASP A 235 7.66 14.44 -15.41
C ASP A 235 8.10 13.22 -14.60
N PHE A 236 7.20 12.25 -14.39
CA PHE A 236 7.44 10.98 -13.72
C PHE A 236 6.33 9.99 -14.01
N VAL A 237 6.57 8.69 -13.78
CA VAL A 237 5.57 7.63 -13.94
C VAL A 237 5.58 6.71 -12.72
N GLN A 238 4.39 6.38 -12.21
CA GLN A 238 4.20 5.43 -11.12
C GLN A 238 3.78 4.07 -11.68
N ILE A 239 4.58 3.02 -11.39
CA ILE A 239 4.35 1.65 -11.88
C ILE A 239 4.31 0.64 -10.73
N GLN A 240 3.64 -0.50 -10.97
CA GLN A 240 3.76 -1.68 -10.11
C GLN A 240 5.10 -2.37 -10.40
N MET A 241 5.91 -2.54 -9.37
CA MET A 241 7.19 -3.24 -9.48
C MET A 241 7.55 -3.93 -8.17
N ASN A 242 7.96 -5.19 -8.26
CA ASN A 242 8.58 -5.99 -7.20
C ASN A 242 9.30 -7.18 -7.86
N TYR A 243 10.03 -7.98 -7.10
CA TYR A 243 10.81 -9.07 -7.66
C TYR A 243 9.95 -10.15 -8.34
N PHE A 244 8.71 -10.39 -7.88
CA PHE A 244 7.79 -11.32 -8.51
C PHE A 244 7.21 -10.75 -9.81
N TYR A 245 6.72 -9.51 -9.80
CA TYR A 245 6.18 -8.85 -10.99
C TYR A 245 7.26 -8.50 -12.02
N TRP A 246 8.53 -8.62 -11.68
CA TRP A 246 9.62 -8.39 -12.61
C TRP A 246 9.47 -9.24 -13.87
N LYS A 247 9.18 -10.55 -13.71
CA LYS A 247 9.01 -11.53 -14.79
C LYS A 247 7.66 -12.27 -14.80
N HIS A 248 6.84 -12.17 -13.77
CA HIS A 248 5.61 -12.96 -13.60
C HIS A 248 4.33 -12.10 -13.51
N ALA A 249 4.29 -10.95 -14.20
CA ALA A 249 3.10 -10.10 -14.24
C ALA A 249 2.35 -10.14 -15.58
N ASP A 250 2.98 -10.58 -16.67
CA ASP A 250 2.38 -10.55 -18.00
C ASP A 250 1.01 -11.26 -18.06
N GLY A 251 0.05 -10.56 -18.63
CA GLY A 251 -1.32 -11.04 -18.76
C GLY A 251 -2.18 -10.07 -19.55
N VAL A 252 -3.46 -10.36 -19.62
CA VAL A 252 -4.42 -9.57 -20.43
C VAL A 252 -4.49 -8.10 -20.00
N ARG A 253 -4.02 -7.76 -18.78
CA ARG A 253 -4.10 -6.40 -18.24
C ARG A 253 -2.94 -6.03 -17.32
N ASN A 254 -1.85 -6.74 -17.40
CA ASN A 254 -0.62 -6.47 -16.65
C ASN A 254 0.57 -6.67 -17.57
N VAL A 255 1.69 -6.06 -17.20
CA VAL A 255 2.97 -6.13 -17.91
C VAL A 255 4.08 -6.43 -16.93
N ASN A 256 5.04 -7.25 -17.32
CA ASN A 256 6.25 -7.47 -16.53
C ASN A 256 6.95 -6.14 -16.23
N ALA A 257 7.31 -5.97 -14.97
CA ALA A 257 7.91 -4.70 -14.50
C ALA A 257 9.27 -4.45 -15.16
N GLU A 258 9.98 -5.49 -15.58
CA GLU A 258 11.20 -5.37 -16.36
C GLU A 258 10.99 -4.53 -17.64
N TYR A 259 9.93 -4.83 -18.40
CA TYR A 259 9.60 -4.07 -19.60
C TYR A 259 9.25 -2.63 -19.28
N LEU A 260 8.41 -2.40 -18.27
CA LEU A 260 8.01 -1.05 -17.86
C LEU A 260 9.24 -0.22 -17.44
N TYR A 261 10.12 -0.80 -16.63
CA TYR A 261 11.35 -0.16 -16.18
C TYR A 261 12.25 0.20 -17.36
N GLN A 262 12.54 -0.75 -18.25
CA GLN A 262 13.42 -0.53 -19.41
C GLN A 262 12.92 0.59 -20.31
N GLU A 263 11.62 0.65 -20.59
CA GLU A 263 11.04 1.68 -21.44
C GLU A 263 11.05 3.07 -20.82
N LEU A 264 10.86 3.16 -19.49
CA LEU A 264 10.97 4.42 -18.74
C LEU A 264 12.43 4.88 -18.61
N ASP A 265 13.35 3.94 -18.38
CA ASP A 265 14.79 4.24 -18.28
C ASP A 265 15.37 4.75 -19.59
N LYS A 266 15.01 4.14 -20.72
CA LYS A 266 15.39 4.61 -22.08
C LYS A 266 14.97 6.06 -22.35
N ARG A 267 13.84 6.49 -21.78
CA ARG A 267 13.29 7.85 -21.91
C ARG A 267 13.78 8.81 -20.83
N GLY A 268 14.56 8.34 -19.87
CA GLY A 268 15.03 9.16 -18.76
C GLY A 268 13.93 9.55 -17.75
N ILE A 269 12.74 8.93 -17.80
CA ILE A 269 11.58 9.29 -16.96
C ILE A 269 11.77 8.73 -15.54
N PRO A 270 11.72 9.56 -14.48
CA PRO A 270 11.76 9.10 -13.10
C PRO A 270 10.60 8.17 -12.74
N ILE A 271 10.90 7.16 -11.93
CA ILE A 271 9.94 6.12 -11.58
C ILE A 271 9.59 6.17 -10.09
N VAL A 272 8.30 6.18 -9.80
CA VAL A 272 7.77 5.93 -8.46
C VAL A 272 7.19 4.51 -8.41
N ILE A 273 7.57 3.73 -7.40
CA ILE A 273 7.12 2.33 -7.29
C ILE A 273 5.90 2.23 -6.39
N MET A 274 4.84 1.63 -6.90
CA MET A 274 3.72 1.12 -6.11
C MET A 274 3.77 -0.41 -6.03
N GLU A 275 3.16 -0.97 -4.99
CA GLU A 275 3.08 -2.42 -4.71
C GLU A 275 4.45 -3.15 -4.59
N PRO A 276 5.46 -2.56 -3.95
CA PRO A 276 6.75 -3.23 -3.77
C PRO A 276 6.64 -4.53 -2.97
N LEU A 277 5.62 -4.67 -2.12
CA LEU A 277 5.32 -5.87 -1.32
C LEU A 277 4.12 -6.66 -1.83
N GLN A 278 3.58 -6.35 -3.02
CA GLN A 278 2.39 -7.02 -3.56
C GLN A 278 1.22 -7.08 -2.54
N GLY A 279 0.91 -5.92 -1.91
CA GLY A 279 -0.10 -5.83 -0.86
C GLY A 279 0.26 -6.51 0.47
N GLY A 280 1.54 -6.83 0.69
CA GLY A 280 2.07 -7.51 1.88
C GLY A 280 2.36 -9.00 1.66
N ARG A 281 2.06 -9.56 0.49
CA ARG A 281 2.31 -10.98 0.18
C ARG A 281 3.80 -11.34 0.24
N LEU A 282 4.67 -10.45 -0.24
CA LEU A 282 6.12 -10.68 -0.25
C LEU A 282 6.75 -10.55 1.15
N ALA A 283 6.04 -9.98 2.11
CA ALA A 283 6.45 -9.99 3.52
C ALA A 283 5.97 -11.24 4.28
N LYS A 284 5.13 -12.09 3.66
CA LYS A 284 4.60 -13.33 4.26
C LYS A 284 4.52 -14.44 3.19
N PRO A 285 5.63 -14.81 2.55
CA PRO A 285 5.65 -15.90 1.57
C PRO A 285 5.54 -17.26 2.26
N ALA A 286 5.58 -18.35 1.47
CA ALA A 286 5.59 -19.70 1.99
C ALA A 286 6.88 -20.02 2.78
N GLU A 287 6.80 -20.97 3.72
CA GLU A 287 7.88 -21.28 4.67
C GLU A 287 9.22 -21.65 3.99
N ASN A 288 9.18 -22.41 2.90
CA ASN A 288 10.39 -22.72 2.13
C ASN A 288 11.05 -21.47 1.56
N VAL A 289 10.28 -20.50 1.08
CA VAL A 289 10.78 -19.20 0.61
C VAL A 289 11.36 -18.40 1.78
N VAL A 290 10.69 -18.40 2.94
CA VAL A 290 11.22 -17.78 4.17
C VAL A 290 12.59 -18.35 4.51
N ASN A 291 12.72 -19.69 4.50
CA ASN A 291 13.97 -20.36 4.83
C ASN A 291 15.09 -19.96 3.86
N MET A 292 14.84 -19.97 2.55
CA MET A 292 15.83 -19.58 1.54
C MET A 292 16.30 -18.12 1.71
N LEU A 293 15.38 -17.19 2.00
CA LEU A 293 15.72 -15.78 2.26
C LEU A 293 16.54 -15.63 3.54
N LYS A 294 16.17 -16.37 4.60
CA LYS A 294 16.88 -16.36 5.89
C LYS A 294 18.24 -17.06 5.88
N GLU A 295 18.42 -18.08 5.06
CA GLU A 295 19.72 -18.69 4.82
C GLU A 295 20.71 -17.71 4.19
N ARG A 296 20.23 -16.84 3.28
CA ARG A 296 21.07 -15.82 2.63
C ARG A 296 21.40 -14.64 3.54
N ASP A 297 20.43 -14.15 4.28
CA ASP A 297 20.60 -13.07 5.29
C ASP A 297 19.66 -13.30 6.47
N PRO A 298 20.15 -13.92 7.58
CA PRO A 298 19.33 -14.19 8.76
C PRO A 298 18.75 -12.94 9.42
N GLN A 299 19.41 -11.78 9.27
CA GLN A 299 19.03 -10.53 9.92
C GLN A 299 18.05 -9.70 9.08
N ALA A 300 18.04 -9.88 7.76
CA ALA A 300 17.15 -9.14 6.87
C ALA A 300 15.68 -9.48 7.16
N SER A 301 14.80 -8.48 7.24
CA SER A 301 13.36 -8.74 7.22
C SER A 301 12.93 -9.25 5.84
N LEU A 302 11.83 -10.00 5.77
CA LEU A 302 11.31 -10.48 4.48
C LEU A 302 10.90 -9.31 3.57
N ALA A 303 10.39 -8.23 4.16
CA ALA A 303 10.03 -7.01 3.45
C ALA A 303 11.25 -6.30 2.88
N SER A 304 12.37 -6.30 3.60
CA SER A 304 13.60 -5.60 3.17
C SER A 304 14.16 -6.16 1.86
N TRP A 305 14.04 -7.45 1.59
CA TRP A 305 14.44 -8.05 0.31
C TRP A 305 13.68 -7.43 -0.87
N ALA A 306 12.35 -7.28 -0.76
CA ALA A 306 11.54 -6.68 -1.81
C ALA A 306 11.80 -5.18 -1.96
N PHE A 307 12.01 -4.45 -0.88
CA PHE A 307 12.36 -3.03 -0.92
C PHE A 307 13.74 -2.80 -1.51
N ARG A 308 14.73 -3.59 -1.11
CA ARG A 308 16.08 -3.53 -1.67
C ARG A 308 16.07 -3.87 -3.16
N PHE A 309 15.27 -4.86 -3.59
CA PHE A 309 15.13 -5.19 -5.01
C PHE A 309 14.76 -3.95 -5.84
N VAL A 310 13.63 -3.32 -5.53
CA VAL A 310 13.16 -2.17 -6.32
C VAL A 310 14.04 -0.92 -6.13
N GLY A 311 14.54 -0.68 -4.93
CA GLY A 311 15.43 0.45 -4.63
C GLY A 311 16.81 0.33 -5.28
N SER A 312 17.22 -0.87 -5.71
CA SER A 312 18.51 -1.08 -6.39
C SER A 312 18.55 -0.58 -7.84
N TYR A 313 17.43 -0.18 -8.39
CA TYR A 313 17.33 0.30 -9.77
C TYR A 313 17.51 1.84 -9.81
N PRO A 314 18.52 2.36 -10.53
CA PRO A 314 18.89 3.78 -10.46
C PRO A 314 17.79 4.75 -10.89
N ARG A 315 16.90 4.35 -11.82
CA ARG A 315 15.80 5.21 -12.29
C ARG A 315 14.65 5.32 -11.29
N VAL A 316 14.61 4.44 -10.27
CA VAL A 316 13.62 4.49 -9.20
C VAL A 316 13.90 5.69 -8.28
N MET A 317 13.02 6.66 -8.30
CA MET A 317 13.09 7.86 -7.49
C MET A 317 12.53 7.64 -6.07
N CYS A 318 11.43 6.88 -5.97
CA CYS A 318 10.72 6.68 -4.71
C CYS A 318 10.01 5.33 -4.69
N VAL A 319 10.01 4.65 -3.55
CA VAL A 319 9.35 3.36 -3.31
C VAL A 319 8.26 3.55 -2.27
N LEU A 320 7.00 3.40 -2.65
CA LEU A 320 5.86 3.64 -1.78
C LEU A 320 5.58 2.44 -0.87
N SER A 321 5.50 2.67 0.42
CA SER A 321 5.07 1.68 1.40
C SER A 321 3.89 2.17 2.22
N GLY A 322 2.84 1.34 2.36
CA GLY A 322 1.70 1.57 3.24
C GLY A 322 1.99 1.09 4.66
N MET A 323 2.59 1.93 5.46
CA MET A 323 2.98 1.63 6.84
C MET A 323 1.83 1.95 7.79
N VAL A 324 1.12 0.91 8.26
CA VAL A 324 -0.11 1.04 9.05
C VAL A 324 0.17 1.05 10.56
N TYR A 325 1.29 0.44 10.97
CA TYR A 325 1.76 0.33 12.33
C TYR A 325 3.18 0.86 12.46
N MET A 326 3.56 1.26 13.66
CA MET A 326 4.90 1.80 13.94
C MET A 326 6.01 0.80 13.59
N GLU A 327 5.79 -0.48 13.87
CA GLU A 327 6.74 -1.56 13.58
C GLU A 327 7.03 -1.69 12.07
N HIS A 328 6.00 -1.47 11.22
CA HIS A 328 6.20 -1.44 9.76
C HIS A 328 7.08 -0.26 9.34
N LEU A 329 6.82 0.91 9.92
CA LEU A 329 7.59 2.11 9.63
C LEU A 329 9.05 1.96 10.07
N GLN A 330 9.29 1.46 11.28
CA GLN A 330 10.62 1.23 11.82
C GLN A 330 11.41 0.18 11.01
N ASP A 331 10.79 -0.92 10.62
CA ASP A 331 11.45 -1.95 9.77
C ASP A 331 11.84 -1.38 8.40
N ASN A 332 10.93 -0.60 7.79
CA ASN A 332 11.21 0.03 6.51
C ASN A 332 12.31 1.10 6.64
N LEU A 333 12.29 1.91 7.69
CA LEU A 333 13.34 2.90 7.94
C LEU A 333 14.72 2.23 8.04
N ARG A 334 14.86 1.10 8.78
CA ARG A 334 16.12 0.34 8.82
C ARG A 334 16.59 -0.11 7.45
N THR A 335 15.67 -0.39 6.54
CA THR A 335 16.00 -0.81 5.16
C THR A 335 16.48 0.35 4.31
N PHE A 336 15.91 1.55 4.47
CA PHE A 336 16.16 2.69 3.59
C PHE A 336 17.14 3.73 4.16
N MET A 337 17.43 3.66 5.45
CA MET A 337 18.52 4.41 6.06
C MET A 337 19.84 3.68 5.77
N ASP A 338 20.86 4.40 5.27
CA ASP A 338 22.13 3.81 4.80
C ASP A 338 21.90 2.65 3.80
N PHE A 339 21.04 2.90 2.83
CA PHE A 339 20.53 1.93 1.87
C PHE A 339 21.65 1.15 1.18
N LYS A 340 21.51 -0.17 1.19
CA LYS A 340 22.44 -1.09 0.51
C LYS A 340 21.76 -1.72 -0.70
N PRO A 341 22.11 -1.34 -1.93
CA PRO A 341 21.56 -1.98 -3.11
C PRO A 341 21.92 -3.46 -3.17
N LEU A 342 21.07 -4.26 -3.80
CA LEU A 342 21.34 -5.67 -4.07
C LEU A 342 22.39 -5.81 -5.17
N SER A 343 23.23 -6.83 -5.05
CA SER A 343 24.08 -7.32 -6.14
C SER A 343 23.24 -7.93 -7.27
N ASP A 344 23.85 -8.15 -8.43
CA ASP A 344 23.17 -8.80 -9.55
C ASP A 344 22.80 -10.26 -9.22
N ASP A 345 23.61 -10.96 -8.43
CA ASP A 345 23.32 -12.31 -7.93
C ASP A 345 22.11 -12.32 -6.98
N GLU A 346 22.01 -11.35 -6.07
CA GLU A 346 20.85 -11.23 -5.18
C GLU A 346 19.56 -10.86 -5.96
N LYS A 347 19.67 -10.01 -6.98
CA LYS A 347 18.53 -9.69 -7.86
C LYS A 347 18.07 -10.94 -8.62
N TYR A 348 19.00 -11.70 -9.22
CA TYR A 348 18.71 -12.94 -9.93
C TYR A 348 18.05 -13.98 -9.00
N PHE A 349 18.59 -14.15 -7.80
CA PHE A 349 18.01 -15.04 -6.79
C PHE A 349 16.55 -14.70 -6.47
N LEU A 350 16.20 -13.40 -6.38
CA LEU A 350 14.82 -12.98 -6.09
C LEU A 350 13.91 -13.10 -7.30
N ASP A 351 14.34 -12.58 -8.47
CA ASP A 351 13.48 -12.46 -9.65
C ASP A 351 13.39 -13.74 -10.46
N THR A 352 14.24 -14.72 -10.17
CA THR A 352 14.25 -16.02 -10.83
C THR A 352 14.01 -17.14 -9.81
N ASP A 353 14.97 -17.45 -8.94
CA ASP A 353 14.86 -18.65 -8.07
C ASP A 353 13.64 -18.58 -7.13
N ILE A 354 13.49 -17.46 -6.42
CA ILE A 354 12.36 -17.27 -5.50
C ILE A 354 11.04 -17.08 -6.26
N SER A 355 11.05 -16.29 -7.31
CA SER A 355 9.84 -15.98 -8.07
C SER A 355 9.28 -17.19 -8.82
N ASP A 356 10.13 -18.05 -9.40
CA ASP A 356 9.71 -19.29 -10.04
C ASP A 356 9.07 -20.27 -9.05
N ILE A 357 9.63 -20.37 -7.83
CA ILE A 357 9.02 -21.15 -6.75
C ILE A 357 7.64 -20.60 -6.41
N MET A 358 7.53 -19.27 -6.22
CA MET A 358 6.27 -18.61 -5.87
C MET A 358 5.21 -18.73 -6.96
N ALA A 359 5.59 -18.73 -8.25
CA ALA A 359 4.68 -18.89 -9.38
C ALA A 359 3.96 -20.24 -9.39
N ASN A 360 4.57 -21.27 -8.76
CA ASN A 360 3.97 -22.61 -8.63
C ASN A 360 2.93 -22.73 -7.49
N TYR A 361 2.76 -21.70 -6.66
CA TYR A 361 1.72 -21.69 -5.62
C TYR A 361 0.38 -21.24 -6.20
N PRO A 362 -0.75 -21.91 -5.88
CA PRO A 362 -2.08 -21.60 -6.42
C PRO A 362 -2.70 -20.35 -5.79
N THR A 363 -1.91 -19.35 -5.44
CA THR A 363 -2.37 -18.12 -4.81
C THR A 363 -3.13 -17.21 -5.79
N ILE A 364 -3.96 -16.32 -5.25
CA ILE A 364 -4.71 -15.31 -6.00
C ILE A 364 -3.97 -13.98 -5.86
N ASP A 365 -3.78 -13.24 -6.97
CA ASP A 365 -3.05 -11.97 -6.99
C ASP A 365 -3.86 -10.80 -6.39
N CYS A 366 -4.49 -11.03 -5.25
CA CYS A 366 -5.18 -10.01 -4.50
C CYS A 366 -4.20 -9.28 -3.58
N ASN A 367 -4.14 -7.95 -3.71
CA ASN A 367 -3.33 -7.07 -2.88
C ASN A 367 -4.13 -6.34 -1.78
N ASP A 368 -5.36 -6.79 -1.49
CA ASP A 368 -6.26 -6.21 -0.47
C ASP A 368 -6.50 -4.70 -0.63
N CYS A 369 -6.60 -4.20 -1.86
CA CYS A 369 -6.86 -2.77 -2.13
C CYS A 369 -8.28 -2.31 -1.80
N LYS A 370 -9.23 -3.25 -1.66
CA LYS A 370 -10.64 -3.03 -1.29
C LYS A 370 -11.48 -2.23 -2.31
N TYR A 371 -10.98 -1.98 -3.53
CA TYR A 371 -11.77 -1.27 -4.55
C TYR A 371 -13.01 -2.05 -5.01
N CYS A 372 -13.01 -3.38 -4.89
CA CYS A 372 -14.18 -4.21 -5.13
C CYS A 372 -15.26 -4.10 -4.04
N MET A 373 -15.00 -3.37 -2.96
CA MET A 373 -15.93 -3.18 -1.84
C MET A 373 -16.67 -1.83 -1.93
N PRO A 374 -17.87 -1.70 -1.33
CA PRO A 374 -18.67 -2.79 -0.78
C PRO A 374 -19.24 -3.71 -1.88
N CYS A 375 -19.30 -5.00 -1.59
CA CYS A 375 -20.06 -5.93 -2.43
C CYS A 375 -21.56 -5.74 -2.19
N PRO A 376 -22.42 -5.61 -3.24
CA PRO A 376 -23.87 -5.45 -3.05
C PRO A 376 -24.54 -6.59 -2.26
N TYR A 377 -23.91 -7.76 -2.27
CA TYR A 377 -24.39 -8.97 -1.56
C TYR A 377 -23.66 -9.21 -0.23
N GLY A 378 -22.94 -8.21 0.28
CA GLY A 378 -22.29 -8.27 1.58
C GLY A 378 -21.03 -9.13 1.69
N ILE A 379 -20.54 -9.71 0.59
CA ILE A 379 -19.39 -10.63 0.60
C ILE A 379 -18.11 -9.88 0.94
N ASP A 380 -17.27 -10.46 1.81
CA ASP A 380 -15.94 -9.96 2.10
C ASP A 380 -14.90 -10.50 1.11
N ILE A 381 -14.93 -9.98 -0.11
CA ILE A 381 -14.08 -10.44 -1.20
C ILE A 381 -12.59 -10.43 -0.81
N PRO A 382 -11.99 -9.32 -0.32
CA PRO A 382 -10.58 -9.31 0.05
C PRO A 382 -10.27 -10.26 1.20
N GLY A 383 -11.10 -10.30 2.24
CA GLY A 383 -10.92 -11.20 3.39
C GLY A 383 -10.85 -12.67 2.97
N ILE A 384 -11.74 -13.10 2.06
CA ILE A 384 -11.75 -14.47 1.52
C ILE A 384 -10.44 -14.78 0.77
N PHE A 385 -9.98 -13.88 -0.10
CA PHE A 385 -8.76 -14.10 -0.87
C PHE A 385 -7.51 -14.08 0.00
N MET A 386 -7.45 -13.20 1.00
CA MET A 386 -6.36 -13.16 1.95
C MET A 386 -6.30 -14.43 2.82
N HIS A 387 -7.47 -14.91 3.29
CA HIS A 387 -7.52 -16.19 4.03
C HIS A 387 -7.03 -17.35 3.16
N TYR A 388 -7.50 -17.43 1.91
CA TYR A 388 -7.07 -18.47 0.96
C TYR A 388 -5.55 -18.43 0.74
N ASN A 389 -4.99 -17.29 0.40
CA ASN A 389 -3.56 -17.11 0.17
C ASN A 389 -2.73 -17.45 1.41
N ASN A 390 -3.15 -16.99 2.59
CA ASN A 390 -2.48 -17.30 3.85
C ASN A 390 -2.49 -18.81 4.13
N SER A 391 -3.62 -19.48 3.89
CA SER A 391 -3.72 -20.93 4.09
C SER A 391 -2.80 -21.71 3.16
N VAL A 392 -2.68 -21.28 1.90
CA VAL A 392 -1.72 -21.85 0.94
C VAL A 392 -0.27 -21.65 1.42
N ASN A 393 0.09 -20.44 1.79
CA ASN A 393 1.46 -20.10 2.20
C ASN A 393 1.87 -20.76 3.52
N GLN A 394 0.94 -20.97 4.45
CA GLN A 394 1.19 -21.62 5.75
C GLN A 394 1.10 -23.16 5.70
N GLY A 395 0.92 -23.74 4.51
CA GLY A 395 0.76 -25.19 4.38
C GLY A 395 -0.56 -25.74 4.94
N ASN A 396 -1.50 -24.89 5.35
CA ASN A 396 -2.83 -25.26 5.87
C ASN A 396 -3.86 -25.45 4.73
N PHE A 397 -3.40 -25.91 3.57
CA PHE A 397 -4.20 -26.06 2.36
C PHE A 397 -4.10 -27.51 1.86
N PRO A 398 -5.00 -28.44 2.29
CA PRO A 398 -4.98 -29.81 1.81
C PRO A 398 -5.30 -29.87 0.31
N ARG A 399 -4.53 -30.70 -0.42
CA ARG A 399 -4.64 -30.84 -1.88
C ARG A 399 -5.45 -32.08 -2.28
N SER A 400 -5.43 -33.12 -1.46
CA SER A 400 -6.24 -34.32 -1.63
C SER A 400 -6.51 -35.00 -0.31
N LYS A 401 -7.51 -35.89 -0.24
CA LYS A 401 -7.82 -36.67 0.97
C LYS A 401 -6.83 -37.78 1.25
N GLU A 402 -5.98 -38.14 0.28
CA GLU A 402 -4.88 -39.11 0.39
C GLU A 402 -3.62 -38.49 1.01
N GLN A 403 -3.57 -37.17 1.14
CA GLN A 403 -2.42 -36.45 1.71
C GLN A 403 -2.25 -36.82 3.18
N GLU A 404 -1.00 -37.04 3.59
CA GLU A 404 -0.64 -37.14 4.99
C GLU A 404 -1.15 -35.92 5.76
N GLU A 405 -1.65 -36.15 6.99
CA GLU A 405 -2.29 -35.11 7.81
C GLU A 405 -3.57 -34.46 7.23
N TYR A 406 -4.15 -34.98 6.16
CA TYR A 406 -5.34 -34.38 5.51
C TYR A 406 -6.41 -33.95 6.52
N GLN A 407 -6.77 -34.80 7.47
CA GLN A 407 -7.84 -34.49 8.45
C GLN A 407 -7.47 -33.29 9.36
N LYS A 408 -6.19 -33.16 9.71
CA LYS A 408 -5.69 -32.03 10.50
C LYS A 408 -5.77 -30.73 9.66
N LEU A 409 -5.26 -30.75 8.43
CA LEU A 409 -5.26 -29.61 7.52
C LEU A 409 -6.67 -29.18 7.14
N ARG A 410 -7.54 -30.16 6.82
CA ARG A 410 -8.97 -29.92 6.55
C ARG A 410 -9.66 -29.19 7.70
N LYS A 411 -9.48 -29.66 8.92
CA LYS A 411 -10.03 -29.04 10.13
C LYS A 411 -9.47 -27.64 10.36
N ALA A 412 -8.17 -27.46 10.20
CA ALA A 412 -7.50 -26.16 10.34
C ALA A 412 -8.04 -25.14 9.33
N TYR A 413 -8.17 -25.53 8.05
CA TYR A 413 -8.71 -24.65 7.01
C TYR A 413 -10.14 -24.23 7.31
N LEU A 414 -11.05 -25.18 7.57
CA LEU A 414 -12.46 -24.89 7.79
C LEU A 414 -12.70 -24.01 9.02
N ILE A 415 -12.00 -24.30 10.14
CA ILE A 415 -12.11 -23.48 11.36
C ILE A 415 -11.57 -22.06 11.12
N SER A 416 -10.42 -21.93 10.46
CA SER A 416 -9.84 -20.62 10.19
C SER A 416 -10.69 -19.80 9.20
N TYR A 417 -11.32 -20.45 8.22
CA TYR A 417 -12.24 -19.81 7.27
C TYR A 417 -13.46 -19.23 7.99
N ASP A 418 -14.14 -20.03 8.82
CA ASP A 418 -15.32 -19.58 9.56
C ASP A 418 -15.00 -18.48 10.59
N ARG A 419 -13.80 -18.52 11.18
CA ARG A 419 -13.33 -17.46 12.11
C ARG A 419 -12.99 -16.17 11.40
N ALA A 420 -12.36 -16.25 10.23
CA ALA A 420 -11.93 -15.09 9.46
C ALA A 420 -13.10 -14.41 8.74
N ILE A 421 -14.04 -15.20 8.21
CA ILE A 421 -15.12 -14.73 7.34
C ILE A 421 -16.47 -15.12 7.94
N PRO A 422 -17.23 -14.17 8.50
CA PRO A 422 -18.59 -14.45 8.99
C PRO A 422 -19.47 -15.11 7.92
N THR A 423 -20.28 -16.09 8.28
CA THR A 423 -21.05 -16.94 7.36
C THR A 423 -21.81 -16.15 6.29
N LEU A 424 -22.48 -15.05 6.66
CA LEU A 424 -23.22 -14.20 5.72
C LEU A 424 -22.31 -13.38 4.76
N ARG A 425 -21.00 -13.47 4.91
CA ARG A 425 -20.03 -12.77 4.09
C ARG A 425 -19.12 -13.70 3.28
N GLN A 426 -19.38 -14.99 3.34
CA GLN A 426 -18.60 -16.04 2.66
C GLN A 426 -18.85 -16.09 1.15
N ALA A 427 -18.01 -16.84 0.44
CA ALA A 427 -17.98 -16.96 -1.02
C ALA A 427 -19.28 -17.57 -1.59
N SER A 428 -19.98 -18.44 -0.85
CA SER A 428 -21.25 -19.07 -1.22
C SER A 428 -22.36 -18.08 -1.58
N HIS A 429 -22.31 -16.85 -1.09
CA HIS A 429 -23.29 -15.82 -1.40
C HIS A 429 -23.04 -15.10 -2.74
N CYS A 430 -22.02 -15.50 -3.52
CA CYS A 430 -21.70 -14.84 -4.78
C CYS A 430 -22.67 -15.24 -5.91
N VAL A 431 -23.51 -14.30 -6.34
CA VAL A 431 -24.46 -14.50 -7.45
C VAL A 431 -23.85 -14.26 -8.85
N GLY A 432 -22.55 -13.94 -8.93
CA GLY A 432 -21.87 -13.74 -10.20
C GLY A 432 -22.24 -12.45 -10.96
N CYS A 433 -22.68 -11.39 -10.28
CA CYS A 433 -23.12 -10.12 -10.90
C CYS A 433 -22.01 -9.33 -11.62
N LYS A 434 -20.73 -9.69 -11.46
CA LYS A 434 -19.54 -9.13 -12.11
C LYS A 434 -19.23 -7.64 -11.80
N GLN A 435 -19.96 -6.95 -10.93
CA GLN A 435 -19.75 -5.54 -10.62
C GLN A 435 -18.38 -5.23 -9.97
N CYS A 436 -17.74 -6.26 -9.38
CA CYS A 436 -16.40 -6.16 -8.78
C CYS A 436 -15.25 -6.22 -9.80
N ILE A 437 -15.47 -6.85 -10.99
CA ILE A 437 -14.40 -7.07 -12.00
C ILE A 437 -13.82 -5.75 -12.52
N PRO A 438 -14.60 -4.75 -12.97
CA PRO A 438 -14.04 -3.51 -13.49
C PRO A 438 -13.33 -2.67 -12.42
N LYS A 439 -13.60 -2.94 -11.15
CA LYS A 439 -12.98 -2.22 -10.02
C LYS A 439 -11.62 -2.83 -9.61
N CYS A 440 -11.31 -4.07 -10.00
CA CYS A 440 -10.10 -4.76 -9.57
C CYS A 440 -8.87 -4.28 -10.34
N PRO A 441 -7.84 -3.67 -9.70
CA PRO A 441 -6.61 -3.27 -10.38
C PRO A 441 -5.80 -4.47 -10.88
N GLN A 442 -5.89 -5.62 -10.21
CA GLN A 442 -5.20 -6.86 -10.60
C GLN A 442 -5.97 -7.68 -11.65
N SER A 443 -7.08 -7.16 -12.17
CA SER A 443 -7.88 -7.83 -13.23
C SER A 443 -8.38 -9.22 -12.86
N ILE A 444 -8.48 -9.52 -11.54
CA ILE A 444 -8.94 -10.81 -11.03
C ILE A 444 -10.38 -11.06 -11.49
N GLN A 445 -10.63 -12.24 -12.03
CA GLN A 445 -11.98 -12.73 -12.32
C GLN A 445 -12.67 -13.14 -11.00
N ILE A 446 -12.98 -12.12 -10.17
CA ILE A 446 -13.41 -12.27 -8.79
C ILE A 446 -14.54 -13.30 -8.63
N PRO A 447 -15.65 -13.28 -9.41
CA PRO A 447 -16.72 -14.28 -9.24
C PRO A 447 -16.24 -15.70 -9.52
N ARG A 448 -15.30 -15.89 -10.48
CA ARG A 448 -14.73 -17.21 -10.78
C ARG A 448 -13.88 -17.71 -9.60
N GLN A 449 -13.06 -16.83 -9.01
CA GLN A 449 -12.23 -17.19 -7.87
C GLN A 449 -13.06 -17.47 -6.61
N LEU A 450 -14.12 -16.68 -6.37
CA LEU A 450 -15.04 -16.95 -5.25
C LEU A 450 -15.72 -18.30 -5.41
N ARG A 451 -16.20 -18.64 -6.61
CA ARG A 451 -16.81 -19.97 -6.88
C ARG A 451 -15.79 -21.09 -6.64
N ARG A 452 -14.55 -20.95 -7.15
CA ARG A 452 -13.49 -21.94 -6.92
C ARG A 452 -13.24 -22.17 -5.43
N ILE A 453 -13.21 -21.11 -4.62
CA ILE A 453 -13.02 -21.21 -3.16
C ILE A 453 -14.24 -21.87 -2.51
N ASP A 454 -15.44 -21.51 -2.92
CA ASP A 454 -16.68 -22.10 -2.40
C ASP A 454 -16.76 -23.60 -2.68
N ASP A 455 -16.53 -24.02 -3.93
CA ASP A 455 -16.45 -25.42 -4.35
C ASP A 455 -15.39 -26.19 -3.52
N TYR A 456 -14.23 -25.55 -3.27
CA TYR A 456 -13.18 -26.14 -2.45
C TYR A 456 -13.63 -26.32 -0.99
N VAL A 457 -14.26 -25.31 -0.40
CA VAL A 457 -14.80 -25.36 0.97
C VAL A 457 -15.86 -26.45 1.10
N GLU A 458 -16.76 -26.57 0.11
CA GLU A 458 -17.79 -27.61 0.11
C GLU A 458 -17.20 -29.02 -0.04
N LYS A 459 -16.20 -29.21 -0.91
CA LYS A 459 -15.46 -30.50 -0.99
C LYS A 459 -14.80 -30.87 0.34
N LEU A 460 -14.24 -29.87 1.06
CA LEU A 460 -13.70 -30.10 2.39
C LEU A 460 -14.78 -30.46 3.40
N LYS A 461 -15.93 -29.79 3.43
CA LYS A 461 -17.04 -30.11 4.32
C LYS A 461 -17.56 -31.51 4.08
N GLN A 462 -17.74 -31.90 2.82
CA GLN A 462 -18.25 -33.20 2.40
C GLN A 462 -17.19 -34.32 2.45
N ASN A 463 -15.92 -33.99 2.72
CA ASN A 463 -14.81 -34.95 2.70
C ASN A 463 -14.61 -35.65 1.33
N THR A 464 -14.82 -34.91 0.24
CA THR A 464 -14.80 -35.42 -1.15
C THR A 464 -13.64 -34.82 -1.98
N LEU A 465 -12.65 -34.18 -1.32
CA LEU A 465 -11.52 -33.59 -2.02
C LEU A 465 -10.68 -34.69 -2.69
N THR A 466 -10.57 -34.64 -4.00
CA THR A 466 -9.68 -35.49 -4.81
C THR A 466 -8.48 -34.72 -5.29
N SER A 467 -7.36 -35.40 -5.56
CA SER A 467 -6.22 -34.82 -6.27
C SER A 467 -6.67 -34.31 -7.66
N GLU A 468 -6.38 -33.05 -7.96
CA GLU A 468 -6.52 -32.51 -9.32
C GLU A 468 -5.40 -33.03 -10.22
#